data_4fe54d0768670f8b79cdc8b0d22c201b
#
_entry.id   4fe54d0768670f8b79cdc8b0d22c201b
#
_cell.length_a   1.000
_cell.length_b   1.000
_cell.length_c   1.000
_cell.angle_alpha   90.00
_cell.angle_beta   90.00
_cell.angle_gamma   90.00
#
_symmetry.space_group_name_H-M   'P 1'
#
loop_
_entity.id
_entity.type
_entity.pdbx_description
1 polymer ?
#
loop_
_entity_poly.entity_id
_entity_poly.type
_entity_poly.pdbx_seq_one_letter_code
_entity_poly.pdbx_strand_id
1 'polypeptide(L)'
;MKYIAIGFVVVVLNGLAGFSQELILKSGDLVVNNDTIYLSGTKSTELLEVRLSVTNHSETAISLKLRKTEILMVEGAETSFCWGECYTPAVFISPMIITIQPGGCDLNSFVGDYRPFGMEGTSIVRYTFFDHANTTFQQSVTVFYQIGGSGTNPTGLSGQGVSVYPNPADQFIRISLSGRGPDSKTATLVNIQGKELISENITPGCQEIIWPVSGLPAGFYFLRILGGKGNQSTHKICISH
;
A
#
# COMPACT_ATOMS: atom_id res chain seq x y z
N MET A 1 -51.97 53.18 -0.99
CA MET A 1 -50.78 52.48 -1.44
C MET A 1 -50.19 51.64 -0.32
N LYS A 2 -50.34 50.33 -0.39
CA LYS A 2 -49.78 49.39 0.65
C LYS A 2 -48.46 48.85 0.09
N TYR A 3 -47.36 49.10 0.78
CA TYR A 3 -46.07 48.52 0.45
C TYR A 3 -45.94 47.15 1.13
N ILE A 4 -45.77 46.09 0.31
CA ILE A 4 -45.46 44.75 0.78
C ILE A 4 -43.95 44.65 0.85
N ALA A 5 -43.39 44.51 2.05
CA ALA A 5 -41.99 44.22 2.25
C ALA A 5 -41.76 42.70 2.07
N ILE A 6 -41.00 42.33 1.03
CA ILE A 6 -40.56 40.95 0.80
C ILE A 6 -39.25 40.77 1.56
N GLY A 7 -39.32 40.03 2.67
CA GLY A 7 -38.15 39.61 3.42
C GLY A 7 -37.41 38.52 2.70
N PHE A 8 -36.16 38.77 2.33
CA PHE A 8 -35.24 37.79 1.77
C PHE A 8 -34.62 36.97 2.92
N VAL A 9 -35.04 35.70 3.07
CA VAL A 9 -34.39 34.77 3.99
C VAL A 9 -33.17 34.19 3.30
N VAL A 10 -31.97 34.63 3.70
CA VAL A 10 -30.70 34.02 3.29
C VAL A 10 -30.48 32.76 4.14
N VAL A 11 -30.72 31.59 3.57
CA VAL A 11 -30.34 30.32 4.17
C VAL A 11 -28.83 30.13 3.91
N VAL A 12 -28.00 30.39 4.93
CA VAL A 12 -26.60 30.03 4.90
C VAL A 12 -26.52 28.51 5.11
N LEU A 13 -26.38 27.76 4.02
CA LEU A 13 -25.98 26.36 4.06
C LEU A 13 -24.51 26.32 4.51
N ASN A 14 -24.28 26.15 5.80
CA ASN A 14 -23.00 25.68 6.29
C ASN A 14 -22.79 24.26 5.74
N GLY A 15 -22.03 24.14 4.65
CA GLY A 15 -21.51 22.86 4.19
C GLY A 15 -20.63 22.31 5.32
N LEU A 16 -21.11 21.27 5.99
CA LEU A 16 -20.26 20.42 6.81
C LEU A 16 -19.25 19.79 5.86
N ALA A 17 -18.06 20.40 5.74
CA ALA A 17 -16.91 19.71 5.20
C ALA A 17 -16.71 18.49 6.09
N GLY A 18 -17.11 17.32 5.60
CA GLY A 18 -16.81 16.06 6.23
C GLY A 18 -15.29 15.90 6.21
N PHE A 19 -14.64 16.23 7.32
CA PHE A 19 -13.23 15.95 7.48
C PHE A 19 -13.07 14.44 7.48
N SER A 20 -12.52 13.92 6.40
CA SER A 20 -12.15 12.51 6.31
C SER A 20 -11.04 12.26 7.33
N GLN A 21 -11.30 11.40 8.30
CA GLN A 21 -10.22 10.88 9.13
C GLN A 21 -9.26 10.14 8.19
N GLU A 22 -8.04 10.61 8.09
CA GLU A 22 -7.05 10.00 7.22
C GLU A 22 -5.86 9.50 8.03
N LEU A 23 -5.66 8.18 7.99
CA LEU A 23 -4.47 7.53 8.51
C LEU A 23 -3.56 7.20 7.33
N ILE A 24 -2.33 7.68 7.36
CA ILE A 24 -1.36 7.45 6.29
C ILE A 24 -0.26 6.52 6.78
N LEU A 25 -0.08 5.41 6.07
CA LEU A 25 1.02 4.47 6.24
C LEU A 25 2.08 4.76 5.19
N LYS A 26 3.35 4.85 5.59
CA LYS A 26 4.46 5.01 4.64
C LYS A 26 5.56 4.00 4.91
N SER A 27 6.16 3.51 3.81
CA SER A 27 7.42 2.77 3.81
C SER A 27 8.49 3.67 3.17
N GLY A 28 9.37 4.26 4.01
CA GLY A 28 10.18 5.40 3.58
C GLY A 28 9.31 6.58 3.18
N ASP A 29 9.47 7.08 1.96
CA ASP A 29 8.68 8.19 1.41
C ASP A 29 7.38 7.74 0.70
N LEU A 30 7.18 6.43 0.52
CA LEU A 30 6.05 5.88 -0.24
C LEU A 30 4.83 5.67 0.65
N VAL A 31 3.68 6.21 0.24
CA VAL A 31 2.37 5.90 0.85
C VAL A 31 1.96 4.48 0.43
N VAL A 32 1.65 3.65 1.43
CA VAL A 32 1.32 2.23 1.24
C VAL A 32 -0.06 1.85 1.82
N ASN A 33 -0.97 2.81 1.89
CA ASN A 33 -2.34 2.60 2.35
C ASN A 33 -3.06 1.58 1.46
N ASN A 34 -3.50 0.46 2.05
CA ASN A 34 -4.17 -0.65 1.37
C ASN A 34 -3.37 -1.21 0.17
N ASP A 35 -2.07 -1.01 0.17
CA ASP A 35 -1.14 -1.40 -0.88
C ASP A 35 -0.33 -2.65 -0.48
N THR A 36 0.55 -3.10 -1.36
CA THR A 36 1.35 -4.30 -1.20
C THR A 36 2.85 -3.99 -1.23
N ILE A 37 3.56 -4.49 -0.23
CA ILE A 37 5.03 -4.45 -0.16
C ILE A 37 5.57 -5.84 -0.52
N TYR A 38 6.60 -5.89 -1.35
CA TYR A 38 7.29 -7.12 -1.71
C TYR A 38 8.68 -7.14 -1.10
N LEU A 39 8.95 -8.15 -0.29
CA LEU A 39 10.26 -8.41 0.29
C LEU A 39 10.76 -9.77 -0.20
N SER A 40 12.02 -9.86 -0.61
CA SER A 40 12.59 -11.10 -1.10
C SER A 40 13.92 -11.40 -0.42
N GLY A 41 14.18 -12.69 -0.29
CA GLY A 41 15.42 -13.20 0.28
C GLY A 41 15.82 -14.53 -0.36
N THR A 42 16.97 -15.01 0.06
CA THR A 42 17.50 -16.32 -0.34
C THR A 42 17.24 -17.33 0.79
N LYS A 43 17.50 -18.60 0.54
CA LYS A 43 17.41 -19.67 1.54
C LYS A 43 18.25 -19.40 2.80
N SER A 44 19.33 -18.60 2.69
CA SER A 44 20.17 -18.19 3.81
C SER A 44 19.68 -16.92 4.52
N THR A 45 18.58 -16.33 4.10
CA THR A 45 18.01 -15.16 4.78
C THR A 45 17.40 -15.58 6.10
N GLU A 46 17.89 -14.97 7.19
CA GLU A 46 17.41 -15.29 8.55
C GLU A 46 16.17 -14.47 8.93
N LEU A 47 16.09 -13.24 8.40
CA LEU A 47 15.03 -12.28 8.74
C LEU A 47 14.75 -11.35 7.54
N LEU A 48 13.46 -11.11 7.27
CA LEU A 48 12.98 -10.00 6.46
C LEU A 48 12.15 -9.08 7.35
N GLU A 49 12.43 -7.79 7.30
CA GLU A 49 11.72 -6.78 8.10
C GLU A 49 10.99 -5.79 7.20
N VAL A 50 9.78 -5.39 7.59
CA VAL A 50 9.07 -4.24 7.06
C VAL A 50 8.90 -3.20 8.16
N ARG A 51 9.23 -1.94 7.86
CA ARG A 51 9.06 -0.80 8.75
C ARG A 51 8.15 0.22 8.11
N LEU A 52 7.22 0.75 8.90
CA LEU A 52 6.30 1.79 8.43
C LEU A 52 6.27 2.94 9.43
N SER A 53 6.08 4.14 8.89
CA SER A 53 5.59 5.26 9.66
C SER A 53 4.07 5.37 9.55
N VAL A 54 3.44 5.82 10.64
CA VAL A 54 2.00 5.94 10.75
C VAL A 54 1.67 7.39 11.11
N THR A 55 1.00 8.10 10.21
CA THR A 55 0.66 9.53 10.38
C THR A 55 -0.84 9.72 10.52
N ASN A 56 -1.24 10.51 11.50
CA ASN A 56 -2.62 10.94 11.70
C ASN A 56 -2.85 12.30 11.04
N HIS A 57 -3.54 12.31 9.91
CA HIS A 57 -3.94 13.53 9.20
C HIS A 57 -5.32 14.06 9.60
N SER A 58 -5.99 13.42 10.58
CA SER A 58 -7.26 13.91 11.11
C SER A 58 -7.08 15.04 12.13
N GLU A 59 -8.17 15.71 12.46
CA GLU A 59 -8.20 16.79 13.47
C GLU A 59 -8.32 16.28 14.92
N THR A 60 -8.48 14.97 15.10
CA THR A 60 -8.63 14.34 16.43
C THR A 60 -7.52 13.35 16.69
N ALA A 61 -7.17 13.15 17.97
CA ALA A 61 -6.25 12.08 18.36
C ALA A 61 -6.86 10.71 18.05
N ILE A 62 -6.05 9.78 17.50
CA ILE A 62 -6.47 8.43 17.16
C ILE A 62 -5.67 7.43 18.01
N SER A 63 -6.38 6.51 18.65
CA SER A 63 -5.79 5.47 19.51
C SER A 63 -5.75 4.14 18.79
N LEU A 64 -4.58 3.79 18.25
CA LEU A 64 -4.40 2.67 17.34
C LEU A 64 -3.96 1.39 18.04
N LYS A 65 -4.54 0.29 17.57
CA LYS A 65 -4.03 -1.08 17.71
C LYS A 65 -3.60 -1.62 16.36
N LEU A 66 -2.77 -2.65 16.39
CA LEU A 66 -2.33 -3.38 15.21
C LEU A 66 -2.89 -4.80 15.21
N ARG A 67 -3.39 -5.25 14.05
CA ARG A 67 -3.76 -6.63 13.78
C ARG A 67 -2.84 -7.21 12.71
N LYS A 68 -2.25 -8.36 12.98
CA LYS A 68 -1.55 -9.23 12.03
C LYS A 68 -2.53 -10.27 11.51
N THR A 69 -2.63 -10.44 10.19
CA THR A 69 -3.41 -11.49 9.55
C THR A 69 -2.51 -12.28 8.60
N GLU A 70 -2.28 -13.53 8.91
CA GLU A 70 -1.53 -14.45 8.05
C GLU A 70 -2.47 -15.00 6.98
N ILE A 71 -2.34 -14.47 5.74
CA ILE A 71 -3.19 -14.84 4.60
C ILE A 71 -2.68 -16.15 3.97
N LEU A 72 -1.37 -16.25 3.84
CA LEU A 72 -0.67 -17.44 3.35
C LEU A 72 0.64 -17.56 4.11
N MET A 73 0.93 -18.74 4.64
CA MET A 73 2.20 -19.01 5.32
C MET A 73 2.87 -20.23 4.74
N VAL A 74 4.17 -20.11 4.50
CA VAL A 74 5.03 -21.28 4.22
C VAL A 74 5.14 -22.08 5.51
N GLU A 75 4.94 -23.39 5.44
CA GLU A 75 5.07 -24.27 6.60
C GLU A 75 6.48 -24.22 7.20
N GLY A 76 6.56 -24.03 8.49
CA GLY A 76 7.82 -23.86 9.23
C GLY A 76 8.38 -22.44 9.25
N ALA A 77 7.80 -21.49 8.51
CA ALA A 77 8.14 -20.07 8.63
C ALA A 77 7.27 -19.38 9.69
N GLU A 78 7.77 -18.30 10.28
CA GLU A 78 7.06 -17.54 11.33
C GLU A 78 7.03 -16.05 11.03
N THR A 79 5.96 -15.39 11.51
CA THR A 79 5.84 -13.92 11.51
C THR A 79 5.60 -13.40 12.90
N SER A 80 6.29 -12.33 13.25
CA SER A 80 6.08 -11.56 14.46
C SER A 80 5.93 -10.07 14.11
N PHE A 81 5.59 -9.24 15.08
CA PHE A 81 5.53 -7.80 14.87
C PHE A 81 5.80 -7.04 16.16
N CYS A 82 6.23 -5.79 16.01
CA CYS A 82 6.27 -4.80 17.07
C CYS A 82 5.22 -3.72 16.84
N TRP A 83 4.59 -3.25 17.90
CA TRP A 83 3.77 -2.04 17.95
C TRP A 83 3.98 -1.40 19.32
N GLY A 84 5.02 -0.53 19.40
CA GLY A 84 5.58 -0.04 20.65
C GLY A 84 6.41 -1.09 21.39
N GLU A 85 5.84 -2.28 21.60
CA GLU A 85 6.50 -3.48 22.11
C GLU A 85 6.51 -4.57 21.06
N CYS A 86 7.48 -5.51 21.15
CA CYS A 86 7.57 -6.64 20.22
C CYS A 86 6.85 -7.87 20.78
N TYR A 87 6.09 -8.53 19.91
CA TYR A 87 5.24 -9.66 20.26
C TYR A 87 5.69 -10.94 19.58
N THR A 88 5.45 -12.07 20.24
CA THR A 88 5.73 -13.40 19.69
C THR A 88 4.82 -13.73 18.50
N PRO A 89 5.16 -14.74 17.68
CA PRO A 89 4.33 -15.16 16.54
C PRO A 89 2.87 -15.50 16.89
N ALA A 90 2.60 -15.95 18.13
CA ALA A 90 1.26 -16.31 18.60
C ALA A 90 0.33 -15.09 18.83
N VAL A 91 0.85 -13.87 18.83
CA VAL A 91 0.05 -12.65 19.01
C VAL A 91 -0.41 -12.14 17.66
N PHE A 92 -1.72 -11.97 17.51
CA PHE A 92 -2.35 -11.47 16.26
C PHE A 92 -2.94 -10.05 16.39
N ILE A 93 -3.17 -9.58 17.61
CA ILE A 93 -3.62 -8.22 17.90
C ILE A 93 -2.76 -7.65 19.02
N SER A 94 -2.19 -6.45 18.79
CA SER A 94 -1.36 -5.78 19.81
C SER A 94 -2.16 -5.54 21.09
N PRO A 95 -1.65 -5.93 22.28
CA PRO A 95 -2.21 -5.48 23.55
C PRO A 95 -2.09 -3.96 23.71
N MET A 96 -0.93 -3.39 23.33
CA MET A 96 -0.63 -1.98 23.43
C MET A 96 -1.48 -1.13 22.49
N ILE A 97 -1.85 0.04 22.98
CA ILE A 97 -2.52 1.11 22.23
C ILE A 97 -1.55 2.28 22.10
N ILE A 98 -1.36 2.79 20.89
CA ILE A 98 -0.56 3.99 20.64
C ILE A 98 -1.49 5.11 20.18
N THR A 99 -1.45 6.23 20.89
CA THR A 99 -2.26 7.42 20.55
C THR A 99 -1.41 8.38 19.74
N ILE A 100 -1.84 8.68 18.52
CA ILE A 100 -1.20 9.63 17.62
C ILE A 100 -2.04 10.92 17.61
N GLN A 101 -1.44 12.04 18.00
CA GLN A 101 -2.09 13.35 18.02
C GLN A 101 -2.40 13.83 16.59
N PRO A 102 -3.32 14.81 16.40
CA PRO A 102 -3.56 15.44 15.12
C PRO A 102 -2.26 15.94 14.47
N GLY A 103 -2.01 15.58 13.21
CA GLY A 103 -0.78 15.90 12.49
C GLY A 103 0.46 15.15 12.99
N GLY A 104 0.34 14.33 14.03
CA GLY A 104 1.44 13.53 14.57
C GLY A 104 1.80 12.34 13.68
N CYS A 105 3.07 11.90 13.80
CA CYS A 105 3.61 10.76 13.08
C CYS A 105 4.36 9.84 14.06
N ASP A 106 4.02 8.56 14.04
CA ASP A 106 4.81 7.51 14.69
C ASP A 106 5.77 6.91 13.64
N LEU A 107 7.07 6.97 13.92
CA LEU A 107 8.11 6.56 12.99
C LEU A 107 8.71 5.18 13.33
N ASN A 108 8.56 4.71 14.55
CA ASN A 108 9.42 3.65 15.06
C ASN A 108 8.67 2.49 15.73
N SER A 109 7.38 2.65 16.02
CA SER A 109 6.65 1.64 16.81
C SER A 109 6.32 0.39 16.01
N PHE A 110 6.21 0.49 14.68
CA PHE A 110 5.88 -0.65 13.84
C PHE A 110 7.12 -1.28 13.19
N VAL A 111 7.23 -2.59 13.41
CA VAL A 111 8.11 -3.49 12.65
C VAL A 111 7.34 -4.79 12.41
N GLY A 112 7.32 -5.26 11.17
CA GLY A 112 6.83 -6.60 10.83
C GLY A 112 7.99 -7.50 10.46
N ASP A 113 8.14 -8.62 11.16
CA ASP A 113 9.22 -9.57 11.01
C ASP A 113 8.74 -10.86 10.35
N TYR A 114 9.55 -11.40 9.46
CA TYR A 114 9.37 -12.71 8.86
C TYR A 114 10.65 -13.52 8.97
N ARG A 115 10.57 -14.69 9.60
CA ARG A 115 11.66 -15.65 9.74
C ARG A 115 11.35 -16.90 8.92
N PRO A 116 12.06 -17.10 7.80
CA PRO A 116 11.83 -18.24 6.92
C PRO A 116 12.38 -19.57 7.44
N PHE A 117 13.36 -19.57 8.34
CA PHE A 117 14.08 -20.77 8.83
C PHE A 117 14.56 -21.70 7.70
N GLY A 118 15.03 -21.09 6.60
CA GLY A 118 15.50 -21.84 5.41
C GLY A 118 14.39 -22.43 4.54
N MET A 119 13.12 -22.17 4.83
CA MET A 119 11.98 -22.59 4.02
C MET A 119 11.81 -21.66 2.83
N GLU A 120 11.69 -22.25 1.63
CA GLU A 120 11.48 -21.52 0.38
C GLU A 120 9.98 -21.42 0.07
N GLY A 121 9.58 -20.33 -0.59
CA GLY A 121 8.20 -20.08 -0.95
C GLY A 121 7.76 -18.67 -0.71
N THR A 122 6.44 -18.44 -0.79
CA THR A 122 5.82 -17.14 -0.57
C THR A 122 4.90 -17.18 0.64
N SER A 123 5.13 -16.29 1.59
CA SER A 123 4.21 -16.00 2.69
C SER A 123 3.58 -14.61 2.49
N ILE A 124 2.30 -14.47 2.86
CA ILE A 124 1.53 -13.24 2.68
C ILE A 124 0.93 -12.87 4.03
N VAL A 125 1.26 -11.68 4.51
CA VAL A 125 0.79 -11.17 5.79
C VAL A 125 0.18 -9.78 5.59
N ARG A 126 -0.97 -9.53 6.21
CA ARG A 126 -1.59 -8.22 6.26
C ARG A 126 -1.45 -7.64 7.65
N TYR A 127 -0.96 -6.41 7.72
CA TYR A 127 -0.94 -5.60 8.92
C TYR A 127 -2.02 -4.52 8.83
N THR A 128 -2.95 -4.50 9.78
CA THR A 128 -4.08 -3.56 9.82
C THR A 128 -3.98 -2.70 11.07
N PHE A 129 -3.81 -1.41 10.89
CA PHE A 129 -3.87 -0.39 11.94
C PHE A 129 -5.32 0.06 12.07
N PHE A 130 -5.89 -0.06 13.24
CA PHE A 130 -7.30 0.28 13.45
C PHE A 130 -7.48 1.07 14.74
N ASP A 131 -8.45 1.97 14.74
CA ASP A 131 -8.80 2.72 15.94
C ASP A 131 -9.46 1.79 16.97
N HIS A 132 -8.96 1.83 18.20
CA HIS A 132 -9.46 1.03 19.31
C HIS A 132 -10.93 1.34 19.64
N ALA A 133 -11.34 2.62 19.51
CA ALA A 133 -12.70 3.07 19.80
C ALA A 133 -13.66 2.86 18.61
N ASN A 134 -13.13 2.92 17.38
CA ASN A 134 -13.92 2.75 16.15
C ASN A 134 -13.19 1.83 15.16
N THR A 135 -13.41 0.53 15.26
CA THR A 135 -12.71 -0.48 14.45
C THR A 135 -13.03 -0.43 12.95
N THR A 136 -14.04 0.37 12.53
CA THR A 136 -14.30 0.60 11.10
C THR A 136 -13.29 1.57 10.49
N PHE A 137 -12.68 2.43 11.33
CA PHE A 137 -11.60 3.29 10.91
C PHE A 137 -10.28 2.51 10.98
N GLN A 138 -9.80 2.11 9.81
CA GLN A 138 -8.61 1.27 9.69
C GLN A 138 -7.88 1.51 8.37
N GLN A 139 -6.56 1.28 8.40
CA GLN A 139 -5.71 1.23 7.21
C GLN A 139 -4.86 -0.03 7.26
N SER A 140 -4.55 -0.61 6.12
CA SER A 140 -3.76 -1.84 6.06
C SER A 140 -2.67 -1.79 5.01
N VAL A 141 -1.67 -2.64 5.19
CA VAL A 141 -0.66 -2.96 4.20
C VAL A 141 -0.56 -4.49 4.11
N THR A 142 -0.37 -5.01 2.91
CA THR A 142 -0.12 -6.42 2.68
C THR A 142 1.35 -6.61 2.32
N VAL A 143 2.02 -7.55 2.98
CA VAL A 143 3.44 -7.84 2.73
C VAL A 143 3.58 -9.24 2.15
N PHE A 144 4.26 -9.34 1.02
CA PHE A 144 4.68 -10.58 0.39
C PHE A 144 6.12 -10.84 0.74
N TYR A 145 6.38 -11.92 1.45
CA TYR A 145 7.70 -12.41 1.79
C TYR A 145 8.03 -13.59 0.86
N GLN A 146 8.99 -13.41 -0.05
CA GLN A 146 9.43 -14.42 -1.02
C GLN A 146 10.80 -14.93 -0.65
N ILE A 147 10.95 -16.23 -0.37
CA ILE A 147 12.23 -16.88 -0.11
C ILE A 147 12.51 -17.91 -1.20
N GLY A 148 13.70 -17.83 -1.79
CA GLY A 148 14.09 -18.74 -2.89
C GLY A 148 13.24 -18.55 -4.13
N GLY A 149 13.42 -19.43 -5.09
CA GLY A 149 12.77 -19.38 -6.39
C GLY A 149 13.75 -18.96 -7.48
N SER A 150 14.10 -19.91 -8.36
CA SER A 150 14.76 -19.65 -9.65
C SER A 150 13.78 -19.04 -10.68
N GLY A 151 12.72 -18.43 -10.21
CA GLY A 151 11.92 -17.52 -11.01
C GLY A 151 12.59 -16.17 -10.87
N THR A 152 12.98 -15.57 -11.99
CA THR A 152 13.44 -14.18 -12.05
C THR A 152 12.79 -13.40 -10.94
N ASN A 153 13.56 -13.14 -9.83
CA ASN A 153 13.22 -12.05 -8.97
C ASN A 153 12.81 -10.92 -9.91
N PRO A 154 11.80 -10.14 -9.62
CA PRO A 154 11.80 -8.79 -10.11
C PRO A 154 13.06 -8.15 -9.48
N THR A 155 14.24 -8.62 -9.96
CA THR A 155 15.54 -8.04 -9.67
C THR A 155 15.53 -6.71 -10.36
N GLY A 156 15.27 -5.84 -9.64
CA GLY A 156 15.53 -4.56 -10.13
C GLY A 156 14.45 -3.63 -9.73
N LEU A 157 14.72 -3.03 -8.93
CA LEU A 157 14.51 -1.67 -8.54
C LEU A 157 14.53 -1.58 -7.01
N SER A 158 15.50 -2.24 -6.37
CA SER A 158 16.02 -1.73 -5.12
C SER A 158 16.45 -0.28 -5.40
N GLY A 159 15.57 0.68 -5.13
CA GLY A 159 15.84 2.10 -5.33
C GLY A 159 14.95 2.83 -6.34
N GLN A 160 14.05 2.15 -7.07
CA GLN A 160 13.08 2.82 -7.92
C GLN A 160 11.69 2.24 -7.60
N GLY A 161 11.04 2.76 -6.56
CA GLY A 161 9.72 2.33 -6.18
C GLY A 161 8.72 2.60 -7.30
N VAL A 162 8.05 1.53 -7.73
CA VAL A 162 6.82 1.62 -8.53
C VAL A 162 5.72 1.20 -7.60
N SER A 163 4.76 2.06 -7.35
CA SER A 163 3.53 1.71 -6.65
C SER A 163 2.33 1.87 -7.59
N VAL A 164 1.35 0.98 -7.45
CA VAL A 164 0.14 0.98 -8.28
C VAL A 164 -1.08 0.94 -7.37
N TYR A 165 -1.92 1.95 -7.47
CA TYR A 165 -3.12 2.07 -6.65
C TYR A 165 -4.26 2.78 -7.38
N PRO A 166 -5.52 2.54 -6.99
CA PRO A 166 -5.95 1.48 -6.06
C PRO A 166 -5.71 0.08 -6.64
N ASN A 167 -5.57 -0.92 -5.77
CA ASN A 167 -5.52 -2.32 -6.16
C ASN A 167 -6.23 -3.16 -5.07
N PRO A 168 -7.46 -3.64 -5.28
CA PRO A 168 -8.22 -3.68 -6.54
C PRO A 168 -8.58 -2.30 -7.10
N ALA A 169 -8.64 -2.20 -8.43
CA ALA A 169 -9.00 -1.01 -9.18
C ALA A 169 -10.40 -1.16 -9.80
N ASP A 170 -11.16 -0.06 -9.83
CA ASP A 170 -12.48 0.01 -10.47
C ASP A 170 -12.43 0.88 -11.73
N GLN A 171 -12.12 2.16 -11.60
CA GLN A 171 -12.19 3.12 -12.72
C GLN A 171 -10.83 3.43 -13.32
N PHE A 172 -9.80 3.53 -12.49
CA PHE A 172 -8.44 3.86 -12.93
C PHE A 172 -7.40 3.17 -12.06
N ILE A 173 -6.19 3.03 -12.58
CA ILE A 173 -4.98 2.75 -11.83
C ILE A 173 -4.05 3.96 -11.90
N ARG A 174 -3.43 4.26 -10.78
CA ARG A 174 -2.38 5.27 -10.66
C ARG A 174 -1.06 4.55 -10.45
N ILE A 175 -0.11 4.82 -11.32
CA ILE A 175 1.23 4.23 -11.29
C ILE A 175 2.18 5.34 -10.82
N SER A 176 2.65 5.24 -9.59
CA SER A 176 3.62 6.19 -9.04
C SER A 176 5.03 5.64 -9.19
N LEU A 177 5.94 6.46 -9.66
CA LEU A 177 7.32 6.11 -9.96
C LEU A 177 8.24 6.91 -9.06
N SER A 178 8.85 6.27 -8.07
CA SER A 178 9.89 6.89 -7.26
C SER A 178 11.26 6.60 -7.86
N GLY A 179 12.03 7.65 -8.04
CA GLY A 179 13.40 7.61 -8.58
C GLY A 179 13.60 8.49 -9.81
N ARG A 180 14.41 9.53 -9.66
CA ARG A 180 14.83 10.42 -10.74
C ARG A 180 15.95 9.76 -11.55
N GLY A 181 15.65 8.70 -12.30
CA GLY A 181 16.60 8.17 -13.26
C GLY A 181 16.56 8.98 -14.57
N PRO A 182 17.72 9.16 -15.26
CA PRO A 182 17.76 9.85 -16.55
C PRO A 182 17.18 9.01 -17.70
N ASP A 183 16.84 7.74 -17.43
CA ASP A 183 16.44 6.79 -18.46
C ASP A 183 14.92 6.81 -18.67
N SER A 184 14.49 6.83 -19.94
CA SER A 184 13.11 6.57 -20.31
C SER A 184 12.72 5.15 -19.94
N LYS A 185 11.47 4.99 -19.53
CA LYS A 185 10.87 3.69 -19.17
C LYS A 185 9.66 3.45 -20.05
N THR A 186 9.28 2.20 -20.22
CA THR A 186 8.01 1.83 -20.87
C THR A 186 7.14 1.09 -19.85
N ALA A 187 5.93 1.56 -19.63
CA ALA A 187 4.91 0.85 -18.87
C ALA A 187 3.96 0.13 -19.83
N THR A 188 3.66 -1.13 -19.53
CA THR A 188 2.76 -1.96 -20.36
C THR A 188 1.84 -2.77 -19.45
N LEU A 189 0.51 -2.64 -19.64
CA LEU A 189 -0.48 -3.48 -18.99
C LEU A 189 -0.80 -4.68 -19.88
N VAL A 190 -0.66 -5.88 -19.35
CA VAL A 190 -0.97 -7.12 -20.07
C VAL A 190 -2.00 -7.94 -19.32
N ASN A 191 -2.81 -8.72 -20.05
CA ASN A 191 -3.73 -9.69 -19.46
C ASN A 191 -2.99 -11.00 -19.08
N ILE A 192 -3.72 -11.96 -18.52
CA ILE A 192 -3.17 -13.28 -18.11
C ILE A 192 -2.62 -14.12 -19.28
N GLN A 193 -3.01 -13.84 -20.53
CA GLN A 193 -2.46 -14.47 -21.73
C GLN A 193 -1.22 -13.75 -22.26
N GLY A 194 -0.79 -12.64 -21.62
CA GLY A 194 0.34 -11.84 -22.07
C GLY A 194 0.02 -10.85 -23.18
N LYS A 195 -1.26 -10.70 -23.57
CA LYS A 195 -1.70 -9.72 -24.57
C LYS A 195 -1.58 -8.31 -23.98
N GLU A 196 -0.91 -7.42 -24.70
CA GLU A 196 -0.79 -6.01 -24.34
C GLU A 196 -2.12 -5.28 -24.56
N LEU A 197 -2.52 -4.51 -23.54
CA LEU A 197 -3.78 -3.76 -23.52
C LEU A 197 -3.54 -2.25 -23.54
N ILE A 198 -2.55 -1.80 -22.75
CA ILE A 198 -2.12 -0.40 -22.65
C ILE A 198 -0.60 -0.39 -22.68
N SER A 199 0.01 0.52 -23.42
CA SER A 199 1.45 0.73 -23.41
C SER A 199 1.76 2.21 -23.53
N GLU A 200 2.68 2.71 -22.69
CA GLU A 200 3.06 4.12 -22.64
C GLU A 200 4.55 4.28 -22.34
N ASN A 201 5.18 5.20 -23.08
CA ASN A 201 6.56 5.58 -22.83
C ASN A 201 6.63 6.67 -21.75
N ILE A 202 7.33 6.39 -20.69
CA ILE A 202 7.51 7.25 -19.55
C ILE A 202 8.73 8.13 -19.78
N THR A 203 8.50 9.42 -19.88
CA THR A 203 9.60 10.40 -20.01
C THR A 203 10.39 10.53 -18.71
N PRO A 204 11.71 10.82 -18.77
CA PRO A 204 12.50 11.08 -17.57
C PRO A 204 11.88 12.20 -16.74
N GLY A 205 11.75 11.97 -15.42
CA GLY A 205 11.15 12.93 -14.49
C GLY A 205 9.64 12.80 -14.30
N CYS A 206 8.96 11.96 -15.08
CA CYS A 206 7.56 11.62 -14.82
C CYS A 206 7.46 10.83 -13.51
N GLN A 207 6.64 11.32 -12.58
CA GLN A 207 6.47 10.71 -11.26
C GLN A 207 5.18 9.89 -11.15
N GLU A 208 4.23 10.13 -12.04
CA GLU A 208 2.93 9.51 -11.98
C GLU A 208 2.29 9.35 -13.36
N ILE A 209 1.61 8.21 -13.57
CA ILE A 209 0.78 7.94 -14.74
C ILE A 209 -0.58 7.46 -14.23
N ILE A 210 -1.66 7.86 -14.90
CA ILE A 210 -3.01 7.42 -14.58
C ILE A 210 -3.61 6.76 -15.81
N TRP A 211 -3.99 5.49 -15.67
CA TRP A 211 -4.67 4.75 -16.74
C TRP A 211 -6.12 4.44 -16.39
N PRO A 212 -7.07 4.76 -17.27
CA PRO A 212 -8.44 4.31 -17.12
C PRO A 212 -8.52 2.79 -17.34
N VAL A 213 -9.18 2.09 -16.43
CA VAL A 213 -9.38 0.64 -16.49
C VAL A 213 -10.85 0.21 -16.45
N SER A 214 -11.78 1.17 -16.38
CA SER A 214 -13.23 0.91 -16.35
C SER A 214 -13.75 0.15 -17.57
N GLY A 215 -13.03 0.20 -18.70
CA GLY A 215 -13.36 -0.56 -19.92
C GLY A 215 -12.75 -1.97 -19.97
N LEU A 216 -11.96 -2.36 -18.99
CA LEU A 216 -11.34 -3.69 -18.93
C LEU A 216 -12.22 -4.63 -18.10
N PRO A 217 -12.35 -5.90 -18.48
CA PRO A 217 -13.07 -6.89 -17.66
C PRO A 217 -12.49 -7.03 -16.26
N ALA A 218 -13.34 -7.34 -15.27
CA ALA A 218 -12.87 -7.70 -13.93
C ALA A 218 -11.94 -8.92 -14.02
N GLY A 219 -10.81 -8.88 -13.30
CA GLY A 219 -9.83 -9.95 -13.35
C GLY A 219 -8.42 -9.52 -12.97
N PHE A 220 -7.45 -10.40 -13.24
CA PHE A 220 -6.04 -10.14 -12.98
C PHE A 220 -5.31 -9.69 -14.24
N TYR A 221 -4.44 -8.69 -14.04
CA TYR A 221 -3.58 -8.09 -15.05
C TYR A 221 -2.17 -7.96 -14.51
N PHE A 222 -1.21 -7.70 -15.39
CA PHE A 222 0.18 -7.48 -15.01
C PHE A 222 0.67 -6.18 -15.64
N LEU A 223 1.10 -5.25 -14.80
CA LEU A 223 1.83 -4.07 -15.22
C LEU A 223 3.32 -4.44 -15.31
N ARG A 224 3.90 -4.27 -16.48
CA ARG A 224 5.34 -4.39 -16.73
C ARG A 224 5.93 -3.03 -16.89
N ILE A 225 7.01 -2.74 -16.19
CA ILE A 225 7.81 -1.52 -16.35
C ILE A 225 9.18 -1.94 -16.85
N LEU A 226 9.53 -1.51 -18.06
CA LEU A 226 10.85 -1.70 -18.66
C LEU A 226 11.63 -0.40 -18.49
N GLY A 227 12.76 -0.45 -17.80
CA GLY A 227 13.70 0.67 -17.64
C GLY A 227 14.91 0.54 -18.54
N GLY A 228 15.75 1.58 -18.57
CA GLY A 228 17.05 1.52 -19.21
C GLY A 228 17.92 0.39 -18.65
N LYS A 229 18.86 -0.12 -19.46
CA LYS A 229 19.76 -1.24 -19.12
C LYS A 229 19.07 -2.60 -18.91
N GLY A 230 17.83 -2.77 -19.45
CA GLY A 230 17.13 -4.07 -19.37
C GLY A 230 16.48 -4.37 -18.02
N ASN A 231 16.43 -3.40 -17.12
CA ASN A 231 15.73 -3.55 -15.85
C ASN A 231 14.22 -3.65 -16.09
N GLN A 232 13.60 -4.72 -15.59
CA GLN A 232 12.16 -4.96 -15.72
C GLN A 232 11.55 -5.18 -14.33
N SER A 233 10.39 -4.57 -14.08
CA SER A 233 9.54 -4.93 -12.94
C SER A 233 8.15 -5.34 -13.43
N THR A 234 7.48 -6.21 -12.66
CA THR A 234 6.12 -6.67 -12.97
C THR A 234 5.27 -6.59 -11.70
N HIS A 235 4.11 -5.96 -11.81
CA HIS A 235 3.17 -5.77 -10.71
C HIS A 235 1.82 -6.41 -11.07
N LYS A 236 1.27 -7.22 -10.18
CA LYS A 236 -0.06 -7.81 -10.34
C LYS A 236 -1.12 -6.77 -10.00
N ILE A 237 -2.08 -6.58 -10.89
CA ILE A 237 -3.22 -5.68 -10.73
C ILE A 237 -4.50 -6.53 -10.70
N CYS A 238 -5.38 -6.22 -9.76
CA CYS A 238 -6.74 -6.74 -9.71
C CYS A 238 -7.70 -5.64 -10.15
N ILE A 239 -8.53 -5.89 -11.15
CA ILE A 239 -9.62 -5.01 -11.56
C ILE A 239 -10.92 -5.64 -11.08
N SER A 240 -11.74 -4.86 -10.36
CA SER A 240 -13.05 -5.28 -9.84
C SER A 240 -14.02 -4.13 -9.98
N HIS A 241 -15.13 -4.38 -10.64
CA HIS A 241 -16.28 -3.46 -10.77
C HIS A 241 -17.41 -3.93 -9.90
#